data_cef89645238856d1b056b5207017a080
#
_entry.id   cef89645238856d1b056b5207017a080
#
_cell.length_a   1.000
_cell.length_b   1.000
_cell.length_c   1.000
_cell.angle_alpha   90.00
_cell.angle_beta   90.00
_cell.angle_gamma   90.00
#
_symmetry.space_group_name_H-M   'P 1'
#
loop_
_entity.id
_entity.type
_entity.pdbx_description
1 polymer ?
#
loop_
_entity_poly.entity_id
_entity_poly.type
_entity_poly.pdbx_seq_one_letter_code
_entity_poly.pdbx_strand_id
1 'polypeptide(L)'
;VLAEWLTATLAAQCMLWQTSPAGTEMEVHVLDWLRQMTGIGEGWHGVIQTGAGMATLSAILTAREKALDWAGKEQGLAGQKTLRVYTSLHAHSSVEKAVFLSGIGRENLVKIEADETGAMRADALRAAIAEDRAAGYLPCALVAVVGGTGVGYSDRLDEVLPLARDEGLFTHVDAAWAGSALICPEFRGIAKGIE
;
A
#
# COMPACT_ATOMS: atom_id res chain seq x y z
N VAL A 1 -16.90 21.40 7.61
CA VAL A 1 -17.41 22.70 7.14
C VAL A 1 -16.73 23.85 7.87
N LEU A 2 -16.84 24.01 9.23
CA LEU A 2 -16.20 25.12 9.94
C LEU A 2 -14.67 25.11 9.82
N ALA A 3 -14.04 23.95 9.93
CA ALA A 3 -12.59 23.81 9.77
C ALA A 3 -12.12 24.23 8.36
N GLU A 4 -12.87 23.88 7.33
CA GLU A 4 -12.56 24.28 5.96
C GLU A 4 -12.70 25.79 5.75
N TRP A 5 -13.69 26.43 6.40
CA TRP A 5 -13.79 27.89 6.37
C TRP A 5 -12.58 28.56 6.99
N LEU A 6 -12.12 28.07 8.13
CA LEU A 6 -10.91 28.60 8.79
C LEU A 6 -9.67 28.37 7.90
N THR A 7 -9.51 27.19 7.33
CA THR A 7 -8.42 26.87 6.42
C THR A 7 -8.41 27.79 5.21
N ALA A 8 -9.57 27.97 4.57
CA ALA A 8 -9.71 28.87 3.42
C ALA A 8 -9.42 30.34 3.79
N THR A 9 -9.85 30.79 4.97
CA THR A 9 -9.65 32.17 5.45
C THR A 9 -8.19 32.44 5.77
N LEU A 10 -7.50 31.49 6.42
CA LEU A 10 -6.10 31.59 6.78
C LEU A 10 -5.17 31.35 5.60
N ALA A 11 -5.68 30.72 4.53
CA ALA A 11 -4.94 30.40 3.30
C ALA A 11 -3.61 29.70 3.56
N ALA A 12 -3.54 28.81 4.58
CA ALA A 12 -2.32 28.11 4.94
C ALA A 12 -1.87 27.16 3.82
N GLN A 13 -0.64 27.32 3.36
CA GLN A 13 -0.03 26.52 2.29
C GLN A 13 0.68 25.31 2.90
N CYS A 14 -0.09 24.27 3.25
CA CYS A 14 0.40 23.10 3.99
C CYS A 14 1.15 22.05 3.14
N MET A 15 1.55 22.37 1.91
CA MET A 15 2.22 21.41 1.03
C MET A 15 3.71 21.23 1.30
N LEU A 16 4.35 22.17 2.01
CA LEU A 16 5.77 22.13 2.34
C LEU A 16 5.99 22.60 3.76
N TRP A 17 7.00 22.05 4.43
CA TRP A 17 7.42 22.51 5.74
C TRP A 17 7.77 24.01 5.73
N GLN A 18 8.46 24.49 4.71
CA GLN A 18 8.88 25.90 4.60
C GLN A 18 7.69 26.86 4.52
N THR A 19 6.59 26.45 3.91
CA THR A 19 5.40 27.29 3.75
C THR A 19 4.42 27.17 4.90
N SER A 20 4.46 26.08 5.65
CA SER A 20 3.63 25.86 6.84
C SER A 20 4.31 24.92 7.85
N PRO A 21 5.30 25.41 8.60
CA PRO A 21 5.96 24.61 9.62
C PRO A 21 4.96 24.02 10.64
N ALA A 22 4.04 24.84 11.13
CA ALA A 22 3.02 24.42 12.10
C ALA A 22 2.09 23.32 11.53
N GLY A 23 1.74 23.40 10.24
CA GLY A 23 0.92 22.36 9.57
C GLY A 23 1.67 21.02 9.50
N THR A 24 2.96 21.05 9.17
CA THR A 24 3.80 19.84 9.12
C THR A 24 4.01 19.24 10.52
N GLU A 25 4.29 20.06 11.53
CA GLU A 25 4.43 19.60 12.91
C GLU A 25 3.13 18.95 13.43
N MET A 26 1.98 19.54 13.10
CA MET A 26 0.68 18.98 13.45
C MET A 26 0.44 17.62 12.78
N GLU A 27 0.77 17.51 11.49
CA GLU A 27 0.64 16.23 10.76
C GLU A 27 1.51 15.14 11.39
N VAL A 28 2.78 15.41 11.64
CA VAL A 28 3.71 14.47 12.30
C VAL A 28 3.17 14.05 13.66
N HIS A 29 2.66 14.98 14.44
CA HIS A 29 2.15 14.70 15.78
C HIS A 29 0.87 13.84 15.76
N VAL A 30 -0.06 14.14 14.86
CA VAL A 30 -1.30 13.36 14.69
C VAL A 30 -0.99 11.95 14.17
N LEU A 31 -0.06 11.81 13.25
CA LEU A 31 0.35 10.51 12.73
C LEU A 31 1.06 9.66 13.80
N ASP A 32 1.85 10.28 14.68
CA ASP A 32 2.44 9.57 15.83
C ASP A 32 1.35 9.10 16.81
N TRP A 33 0.34 9.91 17.08
CA TRP A 33 -0.81 9.47 17.87
C TRP A 33 -1.54 8.28 17.23
N LEU A 34 -1.78 8.33 15.91
CA LEU A 34 -2.41 7.21 15.19
C LEU A 34 -1.55 5.95 15.27
N ARG A 35 -0.23 6.07 15.10
CA ARG A 35 0.72 4.98 15.26
C ARG A 35 0.60 4.33 16.65
N GLN A 36 0.61 5.14 17.71
CA GLN A 36 0.46 4.66 19.08
C GLN A 36 -0.90 4.00 19.32
N MET A 37 -1.99 4.62 18.87
CA MET A 37 -3.34 4.08 19.03
C MET A 37 -3.52 2.75 18.31
N THR A 38 -2.97 2.59 17.12
CA THR A 38 -3.07 1.34 16.34
C THR A 38 -2.08 0.27 16.80
N GLY A 39 -1.11 0.63 17.63
CA GLY A 39 -0.10 -0.30 18.13
C GLY A 39 0.99 -0.68 17.11
N ILE A 40 1.13 0.10 16.05
CA ILE A 40 2.22 -0.07 15.06
C ILE A 40 3.54 0.42 15.66
N GLY A 41 4.63 -0.30 15.40
CA GLY A 41 5.95 -0.08 15.98
C GLY A 41 6.57 1.31 15.76
N GLU A 42 7.60 1.67 16.53
CA GLU A 42 8.20 3.01 16.50
C GLU A 42 8.91 3.37 15.21
N GLY A 43 9.31 2.40 14.38
CA GLY A 43 9.98 2.63 13.10
C GLY A 43 9.07 3.14 11.97
N TRP A 44 7.78 3.28 12.21
CA TRP A 44 6.83 3.72 11.21
C TRP A 44 6.69 5.25 11.18
N HIS A 45 6.74 5.79 9.98
CA HIS A 45 6.47 7.19 9.67
C HIS A 45 5.29 7.28 8.70
N GLY A 46 4.57 8.39 8.73
CA GLY A 46 3.39 8.57 7.90
C GLY A 46 3.34 9.90 7.18
N VAL A 47 2.45 9.98 6.22
CA VAL A 47 2.02 11.20 5.54
C VAL A 47 0.53 11.08 5.23
N ILE A 48 -0.23 12.15 5.43
CA ILE A 48 -1.66 12.18 5.13
C ILE A 48 -1.84 12.32 3.62
N GLN A 49 -2.61 11.39 3.04
CA GLN A 49 -3.00 11.41 1.63
C GLN A 49 -4.47 11.81 1.49
N THR A 50 -4.88 12.23 0.28
CA THR A 50 -6.27 12.60 -0.04
C THR A 50 -7.22 11.40 -0.13
N GLY A 51 -6.84 10.26 0.43
CA GLY A 51 -7.60 9.02 0.49
C GLY A 51 -6.77 7.80 0.12
N ALA A 52 -7.31 6.61 0.42
CA ALA A 52 -6.61 5.34 0.23
C ALA A 52 -6.16 5.09 -1.23
N GLY A 53 -6.94 5.55 -2.22
CA GLY A 53 -6.55 5.43 -3.63
C GLY A 53 -5.25 6.15 -3.96
N MET A 54 -5.02 7.34 -3.38
CA MET A 54 -3.76 8.07 -3.55
C MET A 54 -2.64 7.44 -2.76
N ALA A 55 -2.92 6.93 -1.56
CA ALA A 55 -1.93 6.18 -0.77
C ALA A 55 -1.45 4.94 -1.53
N THR A 56 -2.36 4.15 -2.09
CA THR A 56 -2.04 2.99 -2.92
C THR A 56 -1.24 3.38 -4.17
N LEU A 57 -1.65 4.46 -4.87
CA LEU A 57 -0.91 4.93 -6.04
C LEU A 57 0.52 5.34 -5.66
N SER A 58 0.70 6.08 -4.57
CA SER A 58 2.03 6.47 -4.08
C SER A 58 2.90 5.26 -3.74
N ALA A 59 2.32 4.23 -3.11
CA ALA A 59 3.01 2.99 -2.82
C ALA A 59 3.44 2.25 -4.10
N ILE A 60 2.55 2.13 -5.10
CA ILE A 60 2.86 1.49 -6.39
C ILE A 60 3.92 2.26 -7.16
N LEU A 61 3.87 3.61 -7.17
CA LEU A 61 4.91 4.44 -7.79
C LEU A 61 6.27 4.24 -7.11
N THR A 62 6.29 4.19 -5.78
CA THR A 62 7.52 3.92 -5.02
C THR A 62 8.06 2.53 -5.31
N ALA A 63 7.19 1.51 -5.34
CA ALA A 63 7.55 0.15 -5.68
C ALA A 63 8.16 0.05 -7.09
N ARG A 64 7.53 0.71 -8.06
CA ARG A 64 7.99 0.79 -9.44
C ARG A 64 9.41 1.35 -9.53
N GLU A 65 9.63 2.50 -8.91
CA GLU A 65 10.94 3.15 -8.93
C GLU A 65 12.00 2.30 -8.22
N LYS A 66 11.66 1.71 -7.07
CA LYS A 66 12.55 0.81 -6.35
C LYS A 66 12.92 -0.42 -7.18
N ALA A 67 11.96 -1.05 -7.86
CA ALA A 67 12.19 -2.22 -8.69
C ALA A 67 13.05 -1.92 -9.92
N LEU A 68 13.02 -0.69 -10.43
CA LEU A 68 13.80 -0.21 -11.58
C LEU A 68 15.08 0.53 -11.18
N ASP A 69 15.49 0.45 -9.92
CA ASP A 69 16.66 1.18 -9.40
C ASP A 69 16.61 2.69 -9.77
N TRP A 70 15.40 3.27 -9.65
CA TRP A 70 15.10 4.69 -9.94
C TRP A 70 15.22 5.09 -11.43
N ALA A 71 15.41 4.13 -12.33
CA ALA A 71 15.50 4.43 -13.76
C ALA A 71 14.19 4.89 -14.37
N GLY A 72 13.04 4.51 -13.78
CA GLY A 72 11.72 4.86 -14.29
C GLY A 72 11.48 6.36 -14.36
N LYS A 73 11.86 7.10 -13.32
CA LYS A 73 11.70 8.58 -13.27
C LYS A 73 12.64 9.31 -14.22
N GLU A 74 13.79 8.75 -14.57
CA GLU A 74 14.79 9.39 -15.43
C GLU A 74 14.60 9.04 -16.92
N GLN A 75 14.23 7.79 -17.20
CA GLN A 75 14.22 7.23 -18.56
C GLN A 75 12.83 6.85 -19.05
N GLY A 76 11.82 6.88 -18.14
CA GLY A 76 10.50 6.34 -18.42
C GLY A 76 10.47 4.81 -18.38
N LEU A 77 9.32 4.24 -18.76
CA LEU A 77 9.12 2.78 -18.70
C LEU A 77 9.42 2.07 -20.02
N ALA A 78 9.59 2.81 -21.12
CA ALA A 78 9.89 2.22 -22.43
C ALA A 78 11.26 1.55 -22.39
N GLY A 79 11.30 0.26 -22.78
CA GLY A 79 12.55 -0.52 -22.75
C GLY A 79 12.96 -1.11 -21.40
N GLN A 80 12.22 -0.79 -20.33
CA GLN A 80 12.39 -1.43 -19.03
C GLN A 80 11.77 -2.84 -19.01
N LYS A 81 12.19 -3.67 -18.05
CA LYS A 81 11.52 -4.95 -17.81
C LYS A 81 10.05 -4.73 -17.43
N THR A 82 9.17 -5.57 -17.92
CA THR A 82 7.76 -5.53 -17.55
C THR A 82 7.59 -5.90 -16.08
N LEU A 83 7.04 -4.96 -15.31
CA LEU A 83 6.80 -5.11 -13.88
C LEU A 83 5.54 -5.92 -13.61
N ARG A 84 5.52 -6.69 -12.52
CA ARG A 84 4.34 -7.40 -12.03
C ARG A 84 3.96 -6.94 -10.63
N VAL A 85 2.69 -6.70 -10.42
CA VAL A 85 2.11 -6.36 -9.11
C VAL A 85 1.13 -7.44 -8.71
N TYR A 86 1.24 -7.95 -7.50
CA TYR A 86 0.39 -9.02 -6.98
C TYR A 86 -0.60 -8.45 -5.96
N THR A 87 -1.82 -8.97 -5.94
CA THR A 87 -2.83 -8.57 -4.97
C THR A 87 -3.85 -9.68 -4.73
N SER A 88 -4.63 -9.58 -3.66
CA SER A 88 -5.73 -10.48 -3.37
C SER A 88 -6.81 -10.44 -4.45
N LEU A 89 -7.44 -11.57 -4.73
CA LEU A 89 -8.50 -11.71 -5.74
C LEU A 89 -9.61 -10.66 -5.58
N HIS A 90 -9.98 -10.36 -4.36
CA HIS A 90 -11.07 -9.45 -4.00
C HIS A 90 -10.60 -8.06 -3.58
N ALA A 91 -9.36 -7.68 -3.89
CA ALA A 91 -8.84 -6.35 -3.59
C ALA A 91 -9.72 -5.25 -4.19
N HIS A 92 -9.78 -4.11 -3.51
CA HIS A 92 -10.56 -2.98 -3.97
C HIS A 92 -10.05 -2.47 -5.34
N SER A 93 -10.95 -1.96 -6.17
CA SER A 93 -10.64 -1.47 -7.53
C SER A 93 -9.60 -0.34 -7.57
N SER A 94 -9.32 0.32 -6.43
CA SER A 94 -8.25 1.32 -6.31
C SER A 94 -6.87 0.75 -6.63
N VAL A 95 -6.62 -0.53 -6.29
CA VAL A 95 -5.35 -1.20 -6.61
C VAL A 95 -5.16 -1.32 -8.12
N GLU A 96 -6.18 -1.79 -8.84
CA GLU A 96 -6.14 -1.88 -10.30
C GLU A 96 -5.97 -0.49 -10.95
N LYS A 97 -6.68 0.53 -10.42
CA LYS A 97 -6.52 1.92 -10.87
C LYS A 97 -5.11 2.43 -10.64
N ALA A 98 -4.51 2.16 -9.48
CA ALA A 98 -3.15 2.57 -9.17
C ALA A 98 -2.13 1.93 -10.12
N VAL A 99 -2.29 0.63 -10.42
CA VAL A 99 -1.40 -0.08 -11.34
C VAL A 99 -1.48 0.49 -12.76
N PHE A 100 -2.67 0.76 -13.26
CA PHE A 100 -2.77 1.34 -14.60
C PHE A 100 -2.31 2.82 -14.65
N LEU A 101 -2.61 3.63 -13.63
CA LEU A 101 -2.19 5.03 -13.55
C LEU A 101 -0.67 5.16 -13.38
N SER A 102 -0.02 4.19 -12.76
CA SER A 102 1.44 4.15 -12.62
C SER A 102 2.19 3.89 -13.92
N GLY A 103 1.48 3.56 -15.01
CA GLY A 103 2.08 3.18 -16.29
C GLY A 103 2.54 1.73 -16.37
N ILE A 104 2.39 0.94 -15.30
CA ILE A 104 2.71 -0.51 -15.31
C ILE A 104 1.78 -1.27 -16.26
N GLY A 105 0.51 -0.83 -16.34
CA GLY A 105 -0.50 -1.44 -17.19
C GLY A 105 -1.34 -2.50 -16.45
N ARG A 106 -2.66 -2.47 -16.71
CA ARG A 106 -3.65 -3.31 -16.02
C ARG A 106 -3.37 -4.82 -16.15
N GLU A 107 -2.88 -5.26 -17.30
CA GLU A 107 -2.56 -6.67 -17.56
C GLU A 107 -1.41 -7.21 -16.70
N ASN A 108 -0.67 -6.31 -16.06
CA ASN A 108 0.44 -6.65 -15.18
C ASN A 108 0.04 -6.71 -13.70
N LEU A 109 -1.26 -6.58 -13.40
CA LEU A 109 -1.82 -6.87 -12.08
C LEU A 109 -2.24 -8.34 -12.01
N VAL A 110 -1.54 -9.10 -11.18
CA VAL A 110 -1.79 -10.52 -10.96
C VAL A 110 -2.67 -10.66 -9.72
N LYS A 111 -3.89 -11.16 -9.91
CA LYS A 111 -4.84 -11.45 -8.82
C LYS A 111 -4.60 -12.86 -8.33
N ILE A 112 -4.18 -12.99 -7.10
CA ILE A 112 -3.84 -14.28 -6.47
C ILE A 112 -5.13 -14.93 -5.93
N GLU A 113 -5.25 -16.23 -6.13
CA GLU A 113 -6.37 -17.03 -5.64
C GLU A 113 -6.52 -16.89 -4.12
N ALA A 114 -7.79 -16.86 -3.71
CA ALA A 114 -8.16 -16.83 -2.30
C ALA A 114 -8.53 -18.24 -1.80
N ASP A 115 -8.40 -18.44 -0.50
CA ASP A 115 -8.94 -19.60 0.18
C ASP A 115 -10.44 -19.42 0.51
N GLU A 116 -11.01 -20.36 1.22
CA GLU A 116 -12.42 -20.37 1.64
C GLU A 116 -12.81 -19.19 2.55
N THR A 117 -11.83 -18.55 3.20
CA THR A 117 -12.03 -17.36 4.04
C THR A 117 -11.94 -16.05 3.23
N GLY A 118 -11.55 -16.12 1.97
CA GLY A 118 -11.29 -14.99 1.10
C GLY A 118 -9.87 -14.42 1.20
N ALA A 119 -9.02 -14.99 2.04
CA ALA A 119 -7.63 -14.57 2.20
C ALA A 119 -6.76 -15.08 1.05
N MET A 120 -5.77 -14.29 0.65
CA MET A 120 -4.77 -14.67 -0.35
C MET A 120 -4.04 -15.95 0.08
N ARG A 121 -3.90 -16.89 -0.85
CA ARG A 121 -3.13 -18.10 -0.65
C ARG A 121 -1.64 -17.84 -0.87
N ALA A 122 -0.84 -18.06 0.17
CA ALA A 122 0.61 -17.84 0.11
C ALA A 122 1.33 -18.79 -0.87
N ASP A 123 0.85 -20.04 -1.02
CA ASP A 123 1.37 -20.99 -2.00
C ASP A 123 1.09 -20.54 -3.44
N ALA A 124 -0.11 -20.03 -3.72
CA ALA A 124 -0.47 -19.47 -5.02
C ALA A 124 0.35 -18.21 -5.35
N LEU A 125 0.59 -17.33 -4.37
CA LEU A 125 1.48 -16.16 -4.52
C LEU A 125 2.89 -16.60 -4.90
N ARG A 126 3.47 -17.57 -4.19
CA ARG A 126 4.80 -18.11 -4.48
C ARG A 126 4.89 -18.69 -5.88
N ALA A 127 3.89 -19.46 -6.30
CA ALA A 127 3.85 -20.04 -7.64
C ALA A 127 3.79 -18.97 -8.73
N ALA A 128 2.92 -17.96 -8.57
CA ALA A 128 2.79 -16.85 -9.53
C ALA A 128 4.10 -16.04 -9.67
N ILE A 129 4.79 -15.75 -8.57
CA ILE A 129 6.09 -15.05 -8.60
C ILE A 129 7.14 -15.88 -9.37
N ALA A 130 7.21 -17.20 -9.10
CA ALA A 130 8.16 -18.08 -9.77
C ALA A 130 7.89 -18.18 -11.27
N GLU A 131 6.63 -18.31 -11.67
CA GLU A 131 6.20 -18.33 -13.07
C GLU A 131 6.54 -17.03 -13.80
N ASP A 132 6.22 -15.88 -13.22
CA ASP A 132 6.52 -14.58 -13.81
C ASP A 132 8.03 -14.36 -13.98
N ARG A 133 8.85 -14.78 -13.01
CA ARG A 133 10.31 -14.71 -13.14
C ARG A 133 10.83 -15.61 -14.27
N ALA A 134 10.31 -16.82 -14.38
CA ALA A 134 10.66 -17.75 -15.44
C ALA A 134 10.27 -17.20 -16.82
N ALA A 135 9.16 -16.45 -16.90
CA ALA A 135 8.70 -15.77 -18.11
C ALA A 135 9.48 -14.45 -18.41
N GLY A 136 10.41 -14.04 -17.54
CA GLY A 136 11.24 -12.83 -17.74
C GLY A 136 10.63 -11.54 -17.20
N TYR A 137 9.48 -11.60 -16.52
CA TYR A 137 8.90 -10.45 -15.82
C TYR A 137 9.70 -10.09 -14.57
N LEU A 138 9.49 -8.86 -14.10
CA LEU A 138 10.11 -8.36 -12.87
C LEU A 138 9.03 -8.21 -11.78
N PRO A 139 8.97 -9.13 -10.80
CA PRO A 139 8.13 -8.95 -9.62
C PRO A 139 8.47 -7.65 -8.90
N CYS A 140 7.48 -6.81 -8.64
CA CYS A 140 7.65 -5.44 -8.18
C CYS A 140 7.03 -5.21 -6.79
N ALA A 141 5.76 -5.53 -6.64
CA ALA A 141 5.02 -5.23 -5.41
C ALA A 141 4.00 -6.30 -5.06
N LEU A 142 3.75 -6.46 -3.75
CA LEU A 142 2.58 -7.11 -3.20
C LEU A 142 1.67 -6.05 -2.55
N VAL A 143 0.39 -6.05 -2.90
CA VAL A 143 -0.67 -5.32 -2.18
C VAL A 143 -1.53 -6.34 -1.44
N ALA A 144 -1.32 -6.45 -0.13
CA ALA A 144 -2.16 -7.25 0.76
C ALA A 144 -3.31 -6.42 1.33
N VAL A 145 -4.39 -7.06 1.75
CA VAL A 145 -5.62 -6.41 2.20
C VAL A 145 -5.93 -6.77 3.64
N VAL A 146 -6.29 -5.76 4.45
CA VAL A 146 -6.85 -5.94 5.79
C VAL A 146 -8.24 -5.31 5.81
N GLY A 147 -9.28 -6.17 5.86
CA GLY A 147 -10.67 -5.74 5.77
C GLY A 147 -11.07 -5.35 4.35
N GLY A 148 -11.22 -6.32 3.47
CA GLY A 148 -11.64 -6.08 2.10
C GLY A 148 -13.03 -5.42 2.03
N THR A 149 -13.18 -4.37 1.23
CA THR A 149 -14.37 -3.52 1.16
C THR A 149 -15.66 -4.29 0.85
N GLY A 150 -15.58 -5.37 0.07
CA GLY A 150 -16.77 -6.13 -0.34
C GLY A 150 -17.32 -7.06 0.74
N VAL A 151 -16.45 -7.79 1.43
CA VAL A 151 -16.83 -8.89 2.33
C VAL A 151 -16.06 -8.91 3.66
N GLY A 152 -15.21 -7.93 3.93
CA GLY A 152 -14.52 -7.80 5.21
C GLY A 152 -13.38 -8.78 5.45
N TYR A 153 -12.95 -9.56 4.45
CA TYR A 153 -11.84 -10.51 4.59
C TYR A 153 -10.51 -9.80 4.87
N SER A 154 -9.56 -10.54 5.42
CA SER A 154 -8.19 -10.05 5.60
C SER A 154 -7.20 -11.11 5.15
N ASP A 155 -6.14 -10.70 4.50
CA ASP A 155 -5.03 -11.57 4.18
C ASP A 155 -4.24 -11.93 5.46
N ARG A 156 -3.64 -13.10 5.49
CA ARG A 156 -2.74 -13.52 6.56
C ARG A 156 -1.39 -12.87 6.36
N LEU A 157 -1.22 -11.65 6.93
CA LEU A 157 -0.01 -10.86 6.73
C LEU A 157 1.23 -11.58 7.23
N ASP A 158 1.13 -12.35 8.32
CA ASP A 158 2.21 -13.16 8.87
C ASP A 158 2.69 -14.30 7.95
N GLU A 159 1.91 -14.64 6.91
CA GLU A 159 2.30 -15.61 5.86
C GLU A 159 2.81 -14.90 4.60
N VAL A 160 2.08 -13.89 4.11
CA VAL A 160 2.37 -13.29 2.80
C VAL A 160 3.44 -12.21 2.82
N LEU A 161 3.61 -11.46 3.92
CA LEU A 161 4.65 -10.42 3.99
C LEU A 161 6.07 -10.99 4.12
N PRO A 162 6.34 -12.02 4.93
CA PRO A 162 7.65 -12.69 4.91
C PRO A 162 7.99 -13.23 3.52
N LEU A 163 7.03 -13.90 2.85
CA LEU A 163 7.23 -14.39 1.50
C LEU A 163 7.59 -13.25 0.53
N ALA A 164 6.84 -12.14 0.55
CA ALA A 164 7.12 -11.00 -0.31
C ALA A 164 8.49 -10.37 -0.03
N ARG A 165 8.91 -10.33 1.24
CA ARG A 165 10.24 -9.85 1.65
C ARG A 165 11.34 -10.73 1.11
N ASP A 166 11.21 -12.06 1.26
CA ASP A 166 12.18 -13.03 0.74
C ASP A 166 12.31 -12.95 -0.78
N GLU A 167 11.22 -12.64 -1.46
CA GLU A 167 11.17 -12.44 -2.90
C GLU A 167 11.58 -11.02 -3.35
N GLY A 168 11.94 -10.13 -2.42
CA GLY A 168 12.40 -8.77 -2.71
C GLY A 168 11.30 -7.81 -3.20
N LEU A 169 10.04 -8.13 -2.96
CA LEU A 169 8.92 -7.29 -3.34
C LEU A 169 8.77 -6.07 -2.40
N PHE A 170 8.34 -4.95 -2.95
CA PHE A 170 7.79 -3.88 -2.13
C PHE A 170 6.40 -4.31 -1.61
N THR A 171 6.14 -4.09 -0.32
CA THR A 171 4.86 -4.47 0.28
C THR A 171 4.02 -3.24 0.62
N HIS A 172 2.75 -3.28 0.27
CA HIS A 172 1.73 -2.33 0.68
C HIS A 172 0.56 -3.09 1.31
N VAL A 173 0.08 -2.62 2.44
CA VAL A 173 -1.11 -3.18 3.09
C VAL A 173 -2.24 -2.18 2.96
N ASP A 174 -3.25 -2.51 2.15
CA ASP A 174 -4.50 -1.75 2.07
C ASP A 174 -5.38 -2.10 3.27
N ALA A 175 -5.34 -1.26 4.28
CA ALA A 175 -6.16 -1.36 5.48
C ALA A 175 -7.15 -0.19 5.58
N ALA A 176 -7.57 0.37 4.45
CA ALA A 176 -8.39 1.57 4.37
C ALA A 176 -9.71 1.46 5.13
N TRP A 177 -10.30 0.26 5.18
CA TRP A 177 -11.54 0.03 5.89
C TRP A 177 -11.31 -0.45 7.33
N ALA A 178 -10.61 -1.56 7.53
CA ALA A 178 -10.49 -2.16 8.86
C ALA A 178 -9.25 -1.69 9.64
N GLY A 179 -8.34 -0.93 9.05
CA GLY A 179 -7.16 -0.42 9.75
C GLY A 179 -7.49 0.41 11.00
N SER A 180 -8.61 1.13 10.99
CA SER A 180 -9.09 1.88 12.16
C SER A 180 -9.49 0.98 13.34
N ALA A 181 -9.86 -0.28 13.11
CA ALA A 181 -10.18 -1.23 14.16
C ALA A 181 -8.95 -1.60 15.02
N LEU A 182 -7.72 -1.40 14.52
CA LEU A 182 -6.48 -1.64 15.27
C LEU A 182 -6.34 -0.75 16.52
N ILE A 183 -7.13 0.33 16.61
CA ILE A 183 -7.22 1.16 17.80
C ILE A 183 -7.72 0.31 19.00
N CYS A 184 -8.59 -0.66 18.75
CA CYS A 184 -9.09 -1.61 19.74
C CYS A 184 -8.11 -2.79 19.82
N PRO A 185 -7.45 -3.03 20.97
CA PRO A 185 -6.44 -4.09 21.12
C PRO A 185 -6.92 -5.49 20.71
N GLU A 186 -8.19 -5.78 20.91
CA GLU A 186 -8.83 -7.06 20.56
C GLU A 186 -8.85 -7.35 19.05
N PHE A 187 -8.77 -6.31 18.21
CA PHE A 187 -8.74 -6.47 16.75
C PHE A 187 -7.33 -6.42 16.14
N ARG A 188 -6.28 -6.14 16.91
CA ARG A 188 -4.91 -6.05 16.38
C ARG A 188 -4.43 -7.33 15.71
N GLY A 189 -5.00 -8.47 16.08
CA GLY A 189 -4.69 -9.77 15.45
C GLY A 189 -4.96 -9.82 13.95
N ILE A 190 -5.83 -8.96 13.40
CA ILE A 190 -6.11 -8.92 11.96
C ILE A 190 -4.93 -8.39 11.12
N ALA A 191 -4.00 -7.69 11.76
CA ALA A 191 -2.81 -7.13 11.11
C ALA A 191 -1.50 -7.78 11.65
N LYS A 192 -1.58 -8.97 12.24
CA LYS A 192 -0.41 -9.70 12.71
C LYS A 192 0.59 -9.91 11.57
N GLY A 193 1.86 -9.55 11.79
CA GLY A 193 2.91 -9.63 10.78
C GLY A 193 3.21 -8.31 10.06
N ILE A 194 2.51 -7.21 10.42
CA ILE A 194 2.75 -5.90 9.84
C ILE A 194 4.00 -5.21 10.44
N GLU A 195 4.52 -5.70 11.56
CA GLU A 195 5.63 -5.12 12.34
C GLU A 195 6.95 -4.99 11.54
#